data_8559bd5fbbedb9cf6d617dcead0093b6
#
_entry.id   8559bd5fbbedb9cf6d617dcead0093b6
#
_cell.length_a   1.000
_cell.length_b   1.000
_cell.length_c   1.000
_cell.angle_alpha   90.00
_cell.angle_beta   90.00
_cell.angle_gamma   90.00
#
_symmetry.space_group_name_H-M   'P 1'
#
loop_
_entity.id
_entity.type
_entity.pdbx_description
1 polymer ?
#
loop_
_entity_poly.entity_id
_entity_poly.type
_entity_poly.pdbx_seq_one_letter_code
_entity_poly.pdbx_strand_id
1 'polypeptide(L)'
;PKDSKSSMLRTHCQTSGVSLTEQDPYNNVTRTAFEALSAVLGGTQSLHTNSFDEALGLPTEFSARLARNTQLILAEETGVTRTVDPLAGSYYIEKLTADLADKARELMAEIEEAGGMTKAIAAGWPKMRIEEAAARKQARVDRREDVVVGVNKYEVANPEMVDVLDIDNTDVRQQQVRR
;
A
#
# COMPACT_ATOMS: atom_id res chain seq x y z
N PRO A 1 -1.04 -24.24 -16.32
CA PRO A 1 -0.66 -23.48 -17.52
C PRO A 1 0.16 -24.34 -18.47
N LYS A 2 0.11 -24.06 -19.79
CA LYS A 2 0.85 -24.79 -20.81
C LYS A 2 2.36 -24.43 -20.80
N ASP A 3 2.69 -23.28 -20.28
CA ASP A 3 4.06 -22.76 -20.15
C ASP A 3 4.44 -22.71 -18.68
N SER A 4 5.58 -23.34 -18.34
CA SER A 4 6.12 -23.33 -16.97
C SER A 4 6.40 -21.92 -16.44
N LYS A 5 6.75 -20.97 -17.31
CA LYS A 5 6.94 -19.57 -16.92
C LYS A 5 5.66 -18.91 -16.42
N SER A 6 4.49 -19.35 -16.88
CA SER A 6 3.19 -18.84 -16.40
C SER A 6 2.85 -19.29 -14.99
N SER A 7 3.60 -20.27 -14.43
CA SER A 7 3.47 -20.71 -13.03
C SER A 7 4.40 -19.95 -12.08
N MET A 8 5.27 -19.09 -12.60
CA MET A 8 6.19 -18.30 -11.78
C MET A 8 5.54 -17.00 -11.39
N LEU A 9 5.48 -16.71 -10.10
CA LEU A 9 5.09 -15.40 -9.61
C LEU A 9 6.11 -14.35 -10.06
N ARG A 10 5.63 -13.31 -10.75
CA ARG A 10 6.41 -12.14 -11.15
C ARG A 10 5.58 -10.91 -10.81
N THR A 11 5.85 -10.36 -9.65
CA THR A 11 5.05 -9.25 -9.13
C THR A 11 5.93 -8.15 -8.57
N HIS A 12 5.43 -6.93 -8.69
CA HIS A 12 5.87 -5.78 -7.97
C HIS A 12 4.81 -5.44 -6.93
N CYS A 13 5.22 -5.15 -5.71
CA CYS A 13 4.34 -4.62 -4.67
C CYS A 13 4.75 -3.19 -4.32
N GLN A 14 3.76 -2.39 -3.99
CA GLN A 14 3.93 -1.10 -3.35
C GLN A 14 3.19 -1.11 -2.03
N THR A 15 3.79 -0.55 -0.98
CA THR A 15 3.07 -0.32 0.27
C THR A 15 1.90 0.62 0.05
N SER A 16 0.83 0.48 0.84
CA SER A 16 -0.42 1.20 0.61
C SER A 16 -0.36 2.62 1.15
N GLY A 17 -0.45 3.62 0.27
CA GLY A 17 -0.54 5.03 0.68
C GLY A 17 -1.84 5.36 1.41
N VAL A 18 -2.93 4.64 1.14
CA VAL A 18 -4.25 4.91 1.77
C VAL A 18 -4.29 4.56 3.26
N SER A 19 -3.36 3.75 3.74
CA SER A 19 -3.22 3.41 5.17
C SER A 19 -2.43 4.45 5.97
N LEU A 20 -1.73 5.35 5.29
CA LEU A 20 -0.92 6.39 5.89
C LEU A 20 -1.78 7.59 6.29
N THR A 21 -1.40 8.26 7.38
CA THR A 21 -2.19 9.36 7.96
C THR A 21 -1.36 10.64 8.07
N GLU A 22 -2.05 11.78 7.99
CA GLU A 22 -1.46 13.09 8.25
C GLU A 22 -1.17 13.27 9.75
N GLN A 23 -2.07 12.72 10.60
CA GLN A 23 -1.96 12.81 12.05
C GLN A 23 -0.87 11.87 12.51
N ASP A 24 0.02 12.41 13.36
CA ASP A 24 1.16 11.67 13.92
C ASP A 24 1.93 10.87 12.86
N PRO A 25 2.50 11.57 11.85
CA PRO A 25 2.98 10.95 10.61
C PRO A 25 4.18 10.03 10.81
N TYR A 26 4.93 10.15 11.91
CA TYR A 26 6.02 9.21 12.20
C TYR A 26 5.55 7.77 12.44
N ASN A 27 4.30 7.56 12.85
CA ASN A 27 3.70 6.22 12.91
C ASN A 27 3.64 5.54 11.53
N ASN A 28 3.66 6.32 10.45
CA ASN A 28 3.67 5.80 9.09
C ASN A 28 4.94 5.00 8.76
N VAL A 29 6.07 5.28 9.42
CA VAL A 29 7.29 4.46 9.31
C VAL A 29 6.99 3.01 9.70
N THR A 30 6.30 2.82 10.82
CA THR A 30 5.91 1.50 11.30
C THR A 30 4.86 0.84 10.39
N ARG A 31 3.86 1.59 9.92
CA ARG A 31 2.85 1.09 8.98
C ARG A 31 3.51 0.58 7.71
N THR A 32 4.36 1.40 7.09
CA THR A 32 5.14 1.02 5.89
C THR A 32 6.03 -0.20 6.14
N ALA A 33 6.66 -0.32 7.32
CA ALA A 33 7.49 -1.48 7.65
C ALA A 33 6.69 -2.79 7.70
N PHE A 34 5.49 -2.79 8.31
CA PHE A 34 4.61 -3.97 8.33
C PHE A 34 4.06 -4.32 6.94
N GLU A 35 3.70 -3.34 6.14
CA GLU A 35 3.25 -3.58 4.77
C GLU A 35 4.37 -4.13 3.88
N ALA A 36 5.59 -3.58 4.03
CA ALA A 36 6.77 -4.07 3.34
C ALA A 36 7.10 -5.52 3.74
N LEU A 37 7.05 -5.82 5.04
CA LEU A 37 7.24 -7.18 5.54
C LEU A 37 6.19 -8.14 4.96
N SER A 38 4.93 -7.72 4.90
CA SER A 38 3.85 -8.54 4.31
C SER A 38 4.12 -8.85 2.83
N ALA A 39 4.57 -7.86 2.05
CA ALA A 39 4.94 -8.05 0.65
C ALA A 39 6.12 -9.03 0.48
N VAL A 40 7.13 -8.91 1.34
CA VAL A 40 8.32 -9.79 1.32
C VAL A 40 7.93 -11.22 1.69
N LEU A 41 7.14 -11.42 2.75
CA LEU A 41 6.64 -12.75 3.15
C LEU A 41 5.74 -13.37 2.08
N GLY A 42 5.03 -12.57 1.29
CA GLY A 42 4.22 -13.00 0.16
C GLY A 42 5.01 -13.27 -1.13
N GLY A 43 6.34 -13.09 -1.12
CA GLY A 43 7.22 -13.47 -2.24
C GLY A 43 7.29 -12.44 -3.37
N THR A 44 7.13 -11.15 -3.09
CA THR A 44 7.32 -10.11 -4.12
C THR A 44 8.74 -10.10 -4.70
N GLN A 45 8.89 -9.83 -6.01
CA GLN A 45 10.19 -9.74 -6.67
C GLN A 45 10.77 -8.34 -6.67
N SER A 46 9.93 -7.34 -6.58
CA SER A 46 10.35 -5.94 -6.37
C SER A 46 9.37 -5.22 -5.47
N LEU A 47 9.87 -4.24 -4.74
CA LEU A 47 9.09 -3.55 -3.72
C LEU A 47 9.35 -2.04 -3.79
N HIS A 48 8.26 -1.27 -3.71
CA HIS A 48 8.29 0.14 -3.41
C HIS A 48 7.76 0.35 -1.99
N THR A 49 8.48 1.15 -1.20
CA THR A 49 8.05 1.58 0.13
C THR A 49 7.75 3.06 0.13
N ASN A 50 6.55 3.44 0.55
CA ASN A 50 6.16 4.83 0.68
C ASN A 50 6.95 5.51 1.80
N SER A 51 7.24 6.79 1.64
CA SER A 51 7.79 7.61 2.71
C SER A 51 6.71 7.94 3.75
N PHE A 52 7.13 8.26 4.98
CA PHE A 52 6.18 8.50 6.06
C PHE A 52 5.35 9.77 5.87
N ASP A 53 5.82 10.69 5.05
CA ASP A 53 5.19 11.97 4.69
C ASP A 53 4.29 11.90 3.45
N GLU A 54 4.06 10.70 2.88
CA GLU A 54 3.24 10.48 1.69
C GLU A 54 1.83 11.08 1.79
N ALA A 55 1.23 11.07 2.99
CA ALA A 55 -0.08 11.67 3.22
C ALA A 55 -0.05 13.21 3.28
N LEU A 56 1.13 13.81 3.38
CA LEU A 56 1.33 15.26 3.49
C LEU A 56 1.81 15.90 2.19
N GLY A 57 2.65 15.18 1.42
CA GLY A 57 3.23 15.72 0.20
C GLY A 57 4.29 14.81 -0.42
N LEU A 58 5.18 15.40 -1.21
CA LEU A 58 6.29 14.68 -1.82
C LEU A 58 7.39 14.43 -0.78
N PRO A 59 8.14 13.31 -0.91
CA PRO A 59 9.15 12.94 0.06
C PRO A 59 10.32 13.95 0.07
N THR A 60 10.77 14.26 1.29
CA THR A 60 12.06 14.91 1.51
C THR A 60 13.20 13.90 1.30
N GLU A 61 14.45 14.38 1.25
CA GLU A 61 15.62 13.49 1.21
C GLU A 61 15.69 12.58 2.45
N PHE A 62 15.30 13.12 3.61
CA PHE A 62 15.25 12.37 4.87
C PHE A 62 14.20 11.26 4.82
N SER A 63 12.96 11.56 4.46
CA SER A 63 11.87 10.60 4.43
C SER A 63 12.07 9.52 3.37
N ALA A 64 12.61 9.90 2.18
CA ALA A 64 12.98 8.95 1.13
C ALA A 64 14.10 7.98 1.58
N ARG A 65 15.08 8.49 2.35
CA ARG A 65 16.12 7.65 2.95
C ARG A 65 15.55 6.62 3.93
N LEU A 66 14.60 7.02 4.78
CA LEU A 66 13.94 6.10 5.72
C LEU A 66 13.14 5.03 4.97
N ALA A 67 12.39 5.41 3.95
CA ALA A 67 11.64 4.48 3.11
C ALA A 67 12.55 3.43 2.46
N ARG A 68 13.68 3.86 1.89
CA ARG A 68 14.69 2.94 1.35
C ARG A 68 15.30 2.05 2.44
N ASN A 69 15.65 2.63 3.60
CA ASN A 69 16.28 1.87 4.68
C ASN A 69 15.34 0.81 5.26
N THR A 70 14.02 1.00 5.23
CA THR A 70 13.05 -0.03 5.60
C THR A 70 13.27 -1.32 4.80
N GLN A 71 13.51 -1.22 3.49
CA GLN A 71 13.83 -2.39 2.65
C GLN A 71 15.19 -3.00 3.00
N LEU A 72 16.21 -2.18 3.26
CA LEU A 72 17.54 -2.67 3.62
C LEU A 72 17.51 -3.41 4.97
N ILE A 73 16.80 -2.90 5.97
CA ILE A 73 16.61 -3.55 7.26
C ILE A 73 15.93 -4.92 7.07
N LEU A 74 14.87 -4.99 6.26
CA LEU A 74 14.23 -6.26 5.96
C LEU A 74 15.19 -7.25 5.29
N ALA A 75 16.01 -6.80 4.35
CA ALA A 75 16.93 -7.65 3.62
C ALA A 75 18.11 -8.14 4.47
N GLU A 76 18.69 -7.26 5.28
CA GLU A 76 19.98 -7.50 5.94
C GLU A 76 19.84 -7.97 7.40
N GLU A 77 18.83 -7.48 8.13
CA GLU A 77 18.77 -7.65 9.57
C GLU A 77 17.74 -8.69 10.03
N THR A 78 16.65 -8.90 9.26
CA THR A 78 15.54 -9.78 9.71
C THR A 78 15.79 -11.26 9.46
N GLY A 79 16.68 -11.60 8.54
CA GLY A 79 16.90 -12.98 8.09
C GLY A 79 15.77 -13.55 7.22
N VAL A 80 14.75 -12.78 6.85
CA VAL A 80 13.60 -13.24 6.03
C VAL A 80 14.04 -13.76 4.66
N THR A 81 15.17 -13.30 4.14
CA THR A 81 15.75 -13.73 2.86
C THR A 81 16.33 -15.16 2.90
N ARG A 82 16.43 -15.78 4.09
CA ARG A 82 16.98 -17.15 4.25
C ARG A 82 15.95 -18.22 4.01
N THR A 83 14.67 -17.89 3.90
CA THR A 83 13.57 -18.84 3.76
C THR A 83 12.76 -18.50 2.52
N VAL A 84 12.45 -19.55 1.72
CA VAL A 84 11.52 -19.42 0.60
C VAL A 84 10.12 -19.75 1.11
N ASP A 85 9.14 -18.91 0.76
CA ASP A 85 7.72 -19.06 1.10
C ASP A 85 7.49 -19.41 2.59
N PRO A 86 7.86 -18.52 3.51
CA PRO A 86 7.82 -18.80 4.95
C PRO A 86 6.40 -18.99 5.50
N LEU A 87 5.36 -18.61 4.74
CA LEU A 87 3.96 -18.73 5.13
C LEU A 87 3.29 -19.99 4.57
N ALA A 88 3.98 -20.74 3.71
CA ALA A 88 3.45 -21.97 3.10
C ALA A 88 3.01 -22.99 4.16
N GLY A 89 1.88 -23.67 3.90
CA GLY A 89 1.33 -24.69 4.79
C GLY A 89 0.63 -24.16 6.05
N SER A 90 0.55 -22.84 6.24
CA SER A 90 -0.31 -22.27 7.27
C SER A 90 -1.77 -22.42 6.86
N TYR A 91 -2.56 -23.20 7.59
CA TYR A 91 -3.99 -23.41 7.29
C TYR A 91 -4.76 -22.07 7.16
N TYR A 92 -4.45 -21.09 7.99
CA TYR A 92 -5.09 -19.77 7.94
C TYR A 92 -4.71 -19.01 6.67
N ILE A 93 -3.44 -18.95 6.32
CA ILE A 93 -2.95 -18.22 5.14
C ILE A 93 -3.46 -18.87 3.85
N GLU A 94 -3.41 -20.22 3.76
CA GLU A 94 -3.91 -20.97 2.60
C GLU A 94 -5.42 -20.71 2.41
N LYS A 95 -6.19 -20.78 3.49
CA LYS A 95 -7.64 -20.51 3.44
C LYS A 95 -7.92 -19.06 3.03
N LEU A 96 -7.22 -18.08 3.64
CA LEU A 96 -7.40 -16.66 3.31
C LEU A 96 -7.03 -16.37 1.85
N THR A 97 -5.97 -16.98 1.35
CA THR A 97 -5.54 -16.85 -0.05
C THR A 97 -6.62 -17.38 -1.01
N ALA A 98 -7.18 -18.55 -0.71
CA ALA A 98 -8.26 -19.13 -1.50
C ALA A 98 -9.51 -18.23 -1.49
N ASP A 99 -9.92 -17.76 -0.32
CA ASP A 99 -11.09 -16.88 -0.17
C ASP A 99 -10.93 -15.56 -0.93
N LEU A 100 -9.75 -14.95 -0.87
CA LEU A 100 -9.46 -13.72 -1.64
C LEU A 100 -9.48 -13.97 -3.15
N ALA A 101 -8.93 -15.11 -3.60
CA ALA A 101 -8.95 -15.49 -5.01
C ALA A 101 -10.39 -15.72 -5.51
N ASP A 102 -11.24 -16.35 -4.71
CA ASP A 102 -12.64 -16.58 -5.06
C ASP A 102 -13.43 -15.26 -5.13
N LYS A 103 -13.22 -14.34 -4.16
CA LYS A 103 -13.82 -13.01 -4.20
C LYS A 103 -13.39 -12.19 -5.41
N ALA A 104 -12.11 -12.28 -5.79
CA ALA A 104 -11.62 -11.63 -7.00
C ALA A 104 -12.30 -12.19 -8.27
N ARG A 105 -12.49 -13.52 -8.35
CA ARG A 105 -13.20 -14.17 -9.48
C ARG A 105 -14.67 -13.76 -9.55
N GLU A 106 -15.36 -13.62 -8.40
CA GLU A 106 -16.73 -13.11 -8.35
C GLU A 106 -16.81 -11.70 -8.98
N LEU A 107 -15.91 -10.78 -8.59
CA LEU A 107 -15.87 -9.43 -9.16
C LEU A 107 -15.51 -9.42 -10.66
N MET A 108 -14.61 -10.29 -11.08
CA MET A 108 -14.28 -10.44 -12.50
C MET A 108 -15.49 -10.92 -13.30
N ALA A 109 -16.27 -11.87 -12.79
CA ALA A 109 -17.49 -12.33 -13.42
C ALA A 109 -18.55 -11.22 -13.54
N GLU A 110 -18.78 -10.44 -12.49
CA GLU A 110 -19.67 -9.27 -12.53
C GLU A 110 -19.27 -8.28 -13.64
N ILE A 111 -17.97 -8.04 -13.81
CA ILE A 111 -17.44 -7.14 -14.85
C ILE A 111 -17.68 -7.71 -16.26
N GLU A 112 -17.47 -9.01 -16.45
CA GLU A 112 -17.71 -9.67 -17.73
C GLU A 112 -19.20 -9.67 -18.09
N GLU A 113 -20.09 -9.91 -17.13
CA GLU A 113 -21.54 -9.81 -17.29
C GLU A 113 -21.98 -8.40 -17.69
N ALA A 114 -21.32 -7.36 -17.16
CA ALA A 114 -21.55 -5.96 -17.55
C ALA A 114 -21.03 -5.64 -18.98
N GLY A 115 -20.40 -6.60 -19.65
CA GLY A 115 -19.85 -6.46 -21.00
C GLY A 115 -18.41 -5.99 -21.03
N GLY A 116 -17.66 -6.30 -19.99
CA GLY A 116 -16.23 -6.03 -19.82
C GLY A 116 -15.93 -4.69 -19.17
N MET A 117 -14.68 -4.50 -18.75
CA MET A 117 -14.24 -3.35 -17.95
C MET A 117 -14.52 -2.00 -18.63
N THR A 118 -14.37 -1.89 -19.94
CA THR A 118 -14.63 -0.62 -20.68
C THR A 118 -16.07 -0.15 -20.51
N LYS A 119 -17.03 -1.07 -20.62
CA LYS A 119 -18.46 -0.74 -20.43
C LYS A 119 -18.77 -0.47 -18.95
N ALA A 120 -18.19 -1.25 -18.03
CA ALA A 120 -18.34 -1.05 -16.60
C ALA A 120 -17.84 0.34 -16.16
N ILE A 121 -16.69 0.80 -16.69
CA ILE A 121 -16.16 2.15 -16.44
C ILE A 121 -17.09 3.22 -17.00
N ALA A 122 -17.56 3.06 -18.24
CA ALA A 122 -18.49 4.02 -18.85
C ALA A 122 -19.80 4.13 -18.08
N ALA A 123 -20.27 3.05 -17.45
CA ALA A 123 -21.43 3.01 -16.57
C ALA A 123 -21.17 3.52 -15.14
N GLY A 124 -19.91 3.84 -14.80
CA GLY A 124 -19.52 4.30 -13.45
C GLY A 124 -19.46 3.22 -12.38
N TRP A 125 -19.58 1.93 -12.75
CA TRP A 125 -19.67 0.82 -11.80
C TRP A 125 -18.45 0.71 -10.88
N PRO A 126 -17.17 0.73 -11.34
CA PRO A 126 -16.03 0.63 -10.44
C PRO A 126 -15.93 1.80 -9.46
N LYS A 127 -16.23 3.02 -9.94
CA LYS A 127 -16.22 4.23 -9.10
C LYS A 127 -17.24 4.12 -7.97
N MET A 128 -18.46 3.72 -8.28
CA MET A 128 -19.52 3.53 -7.29
C MET A 128 -19.12 2.51 -6.21
N ARG A 129 -18.54 1.36 -6.61
CA ARG A 129 -18.09 0.33 -5.66
C ARG A 129 -16.97 0.83 -4.74
N ILE A 130 -16.05 1.63 -5.27
CA ILE A 130 -14.97 2.26 -4.50
C ILE A 130 -15.55 3.27 -3.49
N GLU A 131 -16.45 4.14 -3.92
CA GLU A 131 -17.10 5.14 -3.07
C GLU A 131 -17.91 4.49 -1.95
N GLU A 132 -18.68 3.43 -2.24
CA GLU A 132 -19.38 2.66 -1.22
C GLU A 132 -18.45 2.00 -0.20
N ALA A 133 -17.33 1.42 -0.66
CA ALA A 133 -16.34 0.80 0.21
C ALA A 133 -15.68 1.84 1.10
N ALA A 134 -15.32 3.01 0.55
CA ALA A 134 -14.74 4.13 1.28
C ALA A 134 -15.71 4.67 2.34
N ALA A 135 -16.98 4.87 1.99
CA ALA A 135 -18.00 5.34 2.92
C ALA A 135 -18.23 4.36 4.09
N ARG A 136 -18.28 3.04 3.80
CA ARG A 136 -18.37 2.01 4.84
C ARG A 136 -17.15 2.00 5.76
N LYS A 137 -15.95 2.14 5.19
CA LYS A 137 -14.70 2.22 5.95
C LYS A 137 -14.70 3.44 6.86
N GLN A 138 -15.01 4.61 6.32
CA GLN A 138 -15.06 5.86 7.09
C GLN A 138 -16.05 5.76 8.25
N ALA A 139 -17.25 5.24 8.00
CA ALA A 139 -18.26 5.05 9.05
C ALA A 139 -17.79 4.13 10.20
N ARG A 140 -16.97 3.12 9.91
CA ARG A 140 -16.37 2.25 10.94
C ARG A 140 -15.31 2.98 11.76
N VAL A 141 -14.48 3.80 11.09
CA VAL A 141 -13.49 4.65 11.75
C VAL A 141 -14.15 5.69 12.66
N ASP A 142 -15.21 6.35 12.18
CA ASP A 142 -15.96 7.35 12.93
C ASP A 142 -16.64 6.75 14.18
N ARG A 143 -17.16 5.52 14.07
CA ARG A 143 -17.72 4.77 15.20
C ARG A 143 -16.66 4.10 16.09
N ARG A 144 -15.38 4.25 15.77
CA ARG A 144 -14.26 3.60 16.47
C ARG A 144 -14.31 2.07 16.47
N GLU A 145 -15.03 1.48 15.53
CA GLU A 145 -14.99 0.04 15.26
C GLU A 145 -13.66 -0.35 14.64
N ASP A 146 -13.15 0.49 13.71
CA ASP A 146 -11.79 0.41 13.21
C ASP A 146 -10.93 1.45 13.91
N VAL A 147 -9.88 0.98 14.58
CA VAL A 147 -8.92 1.85 15.27
C VAL A 147 -7.79 2.25 14.31
N VAL A 148 -7.56 3.55 14.20
CA VAL A 148 -6.39 4.13 13.53
C VAL A 148 -5.60 4.92 14.56
N VAL A 149 -4.43 4.41 14.93
CA VAL A 149 -3.57 4.99 15.97
C VAL A 149 -3.13 6.40 15.55
N GLY A 150 -3.27 7.34 16.49
CA GLY A 150 -2.98 8.75 16.25
C GLY A 150 -4.09 9.54 15.56
N VAL A 151 -5.16 8.85 15.08
CA VAL A 151 -6.29 9.49 14.38
C VAL A 151 -7.57 9.46 15.21
N ASN A 152 -8.02 8.27 15.62
CA ASN A 152 -9.25 8.12 16.42
C ASN A 152 -9.01 7.42 17.77
N LYS A 153 -7.74 7.04 18.05
CA LYS A 153 -7.30 6.51 19.34
C LYS A 153 -5.82 6.82 19.55
N TYR A 154 -5.45 7.08 20.78
CA TYR A 154 -4.08 7.48 21.17
C TYR A 154 -3.59 8.75 20.45
N GLU A 155 -4.47 9.72 20.33
CA GLU A 155 -4.21 11.01 19.71
C GLU A 155 -3.18 11.82 20.50
N VAL A 156 -2.31 12.53 19.80
CA VAL A 156 -1.31 13.43 20.40
C VAL A 156 -1.91 14.82 20.50
N ALA A 157 -1.94 15.40 21.70
CA ALA A 157 -2.55 16.72 21.94
C ALA A 157 -1.84 17.88 21.19
N ASN A 158 -0.51 17.78 21.04
CA ASN A 158 0.31 18.75 20.34
C ASN A 158 1.23 18.00 19.35
N PRO A 159 0.75 17.70 18.14
CA PRO A 159 1.56 17.00 17.14
C PRO A 159 2.74 17.87 16.68
N GLU A 160 3.89 17.25 16.51
CA GLU A 160 5.04 17.91 15.88
C GLU A 160 4.74 18.21 14.42
N MET A 161 5.12 19.42 13.99
CA MET A 161 5.08 19.77 12.58
C MET A 161 6.21 19.05 11.85
N VAL A 162 5.87 18.40 10.76
CA VAL A 162 6.84 17.73 9.88
C VAL A 162 7.17 18.64 8.72
N ASP A 163 8.44 18.76 8.40
CA ASP A 163 8.88 19.48 7.20
C ASP A 163 8.37 18.75 5.95
N VAL A 164 7.58 19.47 5.16
CA VAL A 164 7.06 18.99 3.87
C VAL A 164 7.89 19.59 2.76
N LEU A 165 8.21 18.81 1.73
CA LEU A 165 8.94 19.31 0.57
C LEU A 165 8.11 20.34 -0.18
N ASP A 166 8.55 21.60 -0.14
CA ASP A 166 8.03 22.66 -1.00
C ASP A 166 8.82 22.69 -2.31
N ILE A 167 8.11 22.63 -3.43
CA ILE A 167 8.72 22.59 -4.76
C ILE A 167 8.58 23.96 -5.43
N ASP A 168 9.70 24.66 -5.61
CA ASP A 168 9.75 25.80 -6.50
C ASP A 168 9.72 25.33 -7.98
N ASN A 169 8.53 25.41 -8.57
CA ASN A 169 8.32 25.05 -9.97
C ASN A 169 9.18 25.90 -10.94
N THR A 170 9.59 27.11 -10.55
CA THR A 170 10.45 27.98 -11.35
C THR A 170 11.84 27.41 -11.42
N ASP A 171 12.40 26.98 -10.30
CA ASP A 171 13.70 26.33 -10.22
C ASP A 171 13.73 25.01 -10.99
N VAL A 172 12.70 24.16 -10.81
CA VAL A 172 12.58 22.90 -11.55
C VAL A 172 12.59 23.15 -13.06
N ARG A 173 11.80 24.12 -13.53
CA ARG A 173 11.75 24.49 -14.95
C ARG A 173 13.11 24.99 -15.45
N GLN A 174 13.79 25.84 -14.70
CA GLN A 174 15.11 26.33 -15.07
C GLN A 174 16.16 25.22 -15.16
N GLN A 175 16.13 24.26 -14.23
CA GLN A 175 17.01 23.10 -14.26
C GLN A 175 16.76 22.21 -15.49
N GLN A 176 15.49 22.03 -15.86
CA GLN A 176 15.13 21.25 -17.07
C GLN A 176 15.57 21.94 -18.36
N VAL A 177 15.51 23.26 -18.44
CA VAL A 177 15.95 24.03 -19.62
C VAL A 177 17.47 24.05 -19.76
N ARG A 178 18.22 23.96 -18.64
CA ARG A 178 19.70 23.93 -18.65
C ARG A 178 20.31 22.56 -19.00
N ARG A 179 19.55 21.49 -18.95
CA ARG A 179 19.94 20.12 -19.37
C ARG A 179 19.76 19.91 -20.87
#